data_03f14caafdf579cd3a4b950551ccc182
#
_entry.id   03f14caafdf579cd3a4b950551ccc182
#
_cell.length_a   1.000
_cell.length_b   1.000
_cell.length_c   1.000
_cell.angle_alpha   90.00
_cell.angle_beta   90.00
_cell.angle_gamma   90.00
#
_symmetry.space_group_name_H-M   'P 1'
#
loop_
_entity.id
_entity.type
_entity.pdbx_description
1 polymer ?
#
loop_
_entity_poly.entity_id
_entity_poly.type
_entity_poly.pdbx_seq_one_letter_code
_entity_poly.pdbx_strand_id
1 'polypeptide(L)'
;MFTNAQIAEALNTVLEINEDDTQRIAFFGYAGHTQGLQVDVYPIGWDSKDKSKDYHITFRDYADMDHYEGNTYRGKRNTETVKYANFTQMLEAIRKVGV
;
A
#
# COMPACT_ATOMS: atom_id res chain seq x y z
N MET A 1 -18.49 -0.08 0.96
CA MET A 1 -17.92 1.29 1.08
C MET A 1 -16.99 1.34 2.28
N PHE A 2 -15.83 1.93 2.13
CA PHE A 2 -14.94 2.12 3.27
C PHE A 2 -15.55 3.11 4.25
N THR A 3 -15.43 2.80 5.55
CA THR A 3 -15.82 3.75 6.59
C THR A 3 -14.73 4.82 6.73
N ASN A 4 -15.09 5.96 7.30
CA ASN A 4 -14.11 7.01 7.62
C ASN A 4 -13.01 6.46 8.54
N ALA A 5 -13.35 5.59 9.47
CA ALA A 5 -12.38 4.95 10.37
C ALA A 5 -11.38 4.08 9.60
N GLN A 6 -11.83 3.31 8.61
CA GLN A 6 -10.95 2.48 7.79
C GLN A 6 -9.99 3.34 6.95
N ILE A 7 -10.50 4.40 6.34
CA ILE A 7 -9.67 5.33 5.56
C ILE A 7 -8.64 6.00 6.46
N ALA A 8 -9.04 6.47 7.63
CA ALA A 8 -8.15 7.08 8.61
C ALA A 8 -7.09 6.10 9.10
N GLU A 9 -7.44 4.84 9.33
CA GLU A 9 -6.50 3.81 9.77
C GLU A 9 -5.45 3.50 8.69
N ALA A 10 -5.86 3.41 7.42
CA ALA A 10 -4.94 3.24 6.32
C ALA A 10 -3.98 4.43 6.18
N LEU A 11 -4.50 5.64 6.28
CA LEU A 11 -3.67 6.85 6.22
C LEU A 11 -2.69 6.90 7.40
N ASN A 12 -3.13 6.58 8.62
CA ASN A 12 -2.25 6.54 9.78
C ASN A 12 -1.15 5.49 9.62
N THR A 13 -1.45 4.36 9.01
CA THR A 13 -0.46 3.33 8.71
C THR A 13 0.64 3.88 7.77
N VAL A 14 0.24 4.61 6.75
CA VAL A 14 1.19 5.27 5.83
C VAL A 14 2.05 6.30 6.57
N LEU A 15 1.44 7.11 7.43
CA LEU A 15 2.16 8.11 8.21
C LEU A 15 3.17 7.47 9.16
N GLU A 16 2.80 6.37 9.82
CA GLU A 16 3.71 5.61 10.68
C GLU A 16 4.93 5.11 9.91
N ILE A 17 4.73 4.58 8.71
CA ILE A 17 5.84 4.10 7.86
C ILE A 17 6.77 5.27 7.51
N ASN A 18 6.21 6.42 7.14
CA ASN A 18 7.01 7.57 6.72
C ASN A 18 7.74 8.26 7.88
N GLU A 19 7.29 8.03 9.12
CA GLU A 19 7.89 8.60 10.33
C GLU A 19 8.92 7.72 10.99
N ASP A 20 9.04 6.44 10.60
CA ASP A 20 9.99 5.55 11.24
C ASP A 20 11.44 5.83 10.75
N ASP A 21 12.43 5.27 11.47
CA ASP A 21 13.85 5.49 11.18
C ASP A 21 14.36 4.64 10.01
N THR A 22 13.49 3.98 9.28
CA THR A 22 13.87 3.20 8.10
C THR A 22 13.89 4.07 6.86
N GLN A 23 14.43 3.54 5.78
CA GLN A 23 14.40 4.22 4.47
C GLN A 23 13.08 4.03 3.73
N ARG A 24 12.11 3.32 4.31
CA ARG A 24 10.82 3.04 3.68
C ARG A 24 10.04 4.33 3.42
N ILE A 25 9.36 4.38 2.28
CA ILE A 25 8.43 5.47 1.95
C ILE A 25 7.12 4.86 1.47
N ALA A 26 6.01 5.38 1.94
CA ALA A 26 4.68 4.95 1.55
C ALA A 26 3.86 6.11 1.02
N PHE A 27 3.00 5.81 0.06
CA PHE A 27 2.05 6.76 -0.52
C PHE A 27 0.63 6.24 -0.34
N PHE A 28 -0.30 7.16 -0.10
CA PHE A 28 -1.71 6.84 0.10
C PHE A 28 -2.55 7.53 -0.97
N GLY A 29 -3.52 6.80 -1.51
CA GLY A 29 -4.50 7.35 -2.43
C GLY A 29 -5.90 6.82 -2.16
N TYR A 30 -6.91 7.67 -2.32
CA TYR A 30 -8.31 7.29 -2.23
C TYR A 30 -9.10 8.00 -3.31
N ALA A 31 -9.79 7.21 -4.13
CA ALA A 31 -10.63 7.73 -5.20
C ALA A 31 -12.10 7.57 -4.80
N GLY A 32 -12.75 8.68 -4.42
CA GLY A 32 -14.11 8.66 -3.90
C GLY A 32 -15.14 8.14 -4.87
N HIS A 33 -15.00 8.42 -6.17
CA HIS A 33 -15.97 8.02 -7.20
C HIS A 33 -15.94 6.50 -7.48
N THR A 34 -14.82 5.84 -7.24
CA THR A 34 -14.68 4.39 -7.40
C THR A 34 -14.61 3.65 -6.07
N GLN A 35 -14.60 4.38 -4.96
CA GLN A 35 -14.38 3.84 -3.62
C GLN A 35 -13.08 3.03 -3.53
N GLY A 36 -12.09 3.38 -4.33
CA GLY A 36 -10.81 2.69 -4.39
C GLY A 36 -9.81 3.27 -3.40
N LEU A 37 -9.18 2.40 -2.62
CA LEU A 37 -8.11 2.75 -1.69
C LEU A 37 -6.82 2.10 -2.17
N GLN A 38 -5.72 2.85 -2.16
CA GLN A 38 -4.42 2.35 -2.59
C GLN A 38 -3.32 2.82 -1.64
N VAL A 39 -2.42 1.90 -1.32
CA VAL A 39 -1.19 2.19 -0.57
C VAL A 39 -0.02 1.59 -1.35
N ASP A 40 0.98 2.40 -1.64
CA ASP A 40 2.22 1.96 -2.27
C ASP A 40 3.35 2.08 -1.24
N VAL A 41 4.09 1.00 -1.02
CA VAL A 41 5.22 0.99 -0.11
C VAL A 41 6.51 0.68 -0.87
N TYR A 42 7.47 1.60 -0.81
CA TYR A 42 8.79 1.47 -1.40
C TYR A 42 9.77 1.09 -0.29
N PRO A 43 10.14 -0.21 -0.17
CA PRO A 43 10.89 -0.68 1.01
C PRO A 43 12.31 -0.13 1.10
N ILE A 44 12.89 0.29 -0.02
CA ILE A 44 14.25 0.89 -0.06
C ILE A 44 14.22 2.39 -0.38
N GLY A 45 13.05 3.02 -0.21
CA GLY A 45 12.86 4.44 -0.50
C GLY A 45 12.45 4.69 -1.94
N TRP A 46 12.16 5.95 -2.24
CA TRP A 46 11.74 6.37 -3.57
C TRP A 46 12.64 7.52 -4.04
N ASP A 47 13.09 7.42 -5.31
CA ASP A 47 13.86 8.47 -5.96
C ASP A 47 13.52 8.45 -7.45
N SER A 48 12.99 9.56 -7.97
CA SER A 48 12.59 9.67 -9.37
C SER A 48 13.77 9.52 -10.35
N LYS A 49 14.99 9.69 -9.88
CA LYS A 49 16.21 9.62 -10.69
C LYS A 49 16.92 8.27 -10.56
N ASP A 50 16.61 7.47 -9.57
CA ASP A 50 17.23 6.19 -9.30
C ASP A 50 16.28 5.04 -9.62
N LYS A 51 16.42 4.45 -10.79
CA LYS A 51 15.56 3.36 -11.26
C LYS A 51 15.68 2.08 -10.43
N SER A 52 16.76 1.91 -9.68
CA SER A 52 16.90 0.76 -8.79
C SER A 52 15.91 0.80 -7.62
N LYS A 53 15.32 1.96 -7.33
CA LYS A 53 14.33 2.16 -6.30
C LYS A 53 12.88 2.10 -6.79
N ASP A 54 12.65 1.64 -8.01
CA ASP A 54 11.29 1.48 -8.55
C ASP A 54 10.53 0.31 -7.92
N TYR A 55 11.23 -0.59 -7.21
CA TYR A 55 10.59 -1.73 -6.56
C TYR A 55 9.66 -1.26 -5.44
N HIS A 56 8.42 -1.66 -5.54
CA HIS A 56 7.41 -1.35 -4.51
C HIS A 56 6.32 -2.40 -4.49
N ILE A 57 5.54 -2.39 -3.40
CA ILE A 57 4.38 -3.23 -3.24
C ILE A 57 3.16 -2.32 -3.18
N THR A 58 2.19 -2.57 -4.06
CA THR A 58 0.92 -1.84 -4.10
C THR A 58 -0.15 -2.68 -3.46
N PHE A 59 -0.84 -2.10 -2.49
CA PHE A 59 -2.03 -2.67 -1.86
C PHE A 59 -3.23 -1.89 -2.36
N ARG A 60 -4.21 -2.60 -2.88
CA ARG A 60 -5.38 -1.96 -3.50
C ARG A 60 -6.65 -2.70 -3.12
N ASP A 61 -7.69 -1.95 -2.84
CA ASP A 61 -9.01 -2.49 -2.67
C ASP A 61 -10.07 -1.52 -3.19
N TYR A 62 -11.17 -2.09 -3.63
CA TYR A 62 -12.38 -1.37 -4.01
C TYR A 62 -13.49 -1.84 -3.10
N ALA A 63 -14.26 -0.91 -2.55
CA ALA A 63 -15.25 -1.20 -1.51
C ALA A 63 -16.38 -2.15 -1.94
N ASP A 64 -16.58 -2.35 -3.24
CA ASP A 64 -17.56 -3.26 -3.80
C ASP A 64 -16.99 -4.64 -4.17
N MET A 65 -15.72 -4.87 -3.90
CA MET A 65 -15.06 -6.16 -4.12
C MET A 65 -14.90 -6.92 -2.81
N ASP A 66 -15.05 -8.24 -2.87
CA ASP A 66 -14.96 -9.11 -1.71
C ASP A 66 -13.52 -9.56 -1.41
N HIS A 67 -12.53 -8.78 -1.84
CA HIS A 67 -11.14 -9.16 -1.62
C HIS A 67 -10.23 -7.95 -1.51
N TYR A 68 -9.12 -8.16 -0.80
CA TYR A 68 -8.04 -7.20 -0.60
C TYR A 68 -6.80 -7.76 -1.29
N GLU A 69 -6.11 -6.94 -2.07
CA GLU A 69 -4.97 -7.39 -2.86
C GLU A 69 -3.69 -6.64 -2.55
N GLY A 70 -2.57 -7.39 -2.56
CA GLY A 70 -1.25 -6.81 -2.61
C GLY A 70 -0.53 -7.27 -3.87
N ASN A 71 0.07 -6.35 -4.60
CA ASN A 71 0.81 -6.63 -5.81
C ASN A 71 2.24 -6.14 -5.67
N THR A 72 3.20 -7.01 -5.99
CA THR A 72 4.60 -6.64 -6.01
C THR A 72 4.98 -6.21 -7.42
N TYR A 73 5.57 -5.03 -7.52
CA TYR A 73 6.01 -4.47 -8.79
C TYR A 73 7.53 -4.34 -8.82
N ARG A 74 8.09 -4.65 -9.98
CA ARG A 74 9.47 -4.30 -10.33
C ARG A 74 9.41 -3.51 -11.62
N GLY A 75 9.69 -2.21 -11.52
CA GLY A 75 9.45 -1.32 -12.63
C GLY A 75 7.97 -1.31 -12.98
N LYS A 76 7.64 -1.66 -14.23
CA LYS A 76 6.25 -1.64 -14.70
C LYS A 76 5.55 -3.00 -14.64
N ARG A 77 6.22 -4.05 -14.11
CA ARG A 77 5.65 -5.40 -14.10
C ARG A 77 5.21 -5.80 -12.71
N ASN A 78 3.98 -6.29 -12.65
CA ASN A 78 3.48 -7.00 -11.48
C ASN A 78 4.14 -8.38 -11.43
N THR A 79 4.84 -8.70 -10.36
CA THR A 79 5.54 -9.98 -10.21
C THR A 79 4.79 -10.96 -9.32
N GLU A 80 3.89 -10.48 -8.47
CA GLU A 80 3.16 -11.32 -7.54
C GLU A 80 1.88 -10.63 -7.09
N THR A 81 0.81 -11.40 -6.88
CA THR A 81 -0.45 -10.93 -6.31
C THR A 81 -0.81 -11.80 -5.11
N VAL A 82 -1.09 -11.18 -3.99
CA VAL A 82 -1.53 -11.85 -2.76
C VAL A 82 -2.89 -11.29 -2.36
N LYS A 83 -3.82 -12.16 -2.01
CA LYS A 83 -5.15 -11.77 -1.53
C LYS A 83 -5.22 -11.90 -0.02
N TYR A 84 -5.85 -10.92 0.63
CA TYR A 84 -6.01 -10.91 2.08
C TYR A 84 -7.47 -11.15 2.45
N ALA A 85 -7.69 -11.83 3.56
CA ALA A 85 -9.03 -12.20 4.01
C ALA A 85 -9.85 -11.01 4.53
N ASN A 86 -9.16 -9.98 5.04
CA ASN A 86 -9.85 -8.81 5.59
C ASN A 86 -8.90 -7.59 5.60
N PHE A 87 -9.49 -6.44 5.90
CA PHE A 87 -8.80 -5.16 5.92
C PHE A 87 -7.65 -5.13 6.93
N THR A 88 -7.86 -5.69 8.12
CA THR A 88 -6.84 -5.74 9.17
C THR A 88 -5.60 -6.52 8.72
N GLN A 89 -5.80 -7.66 8.06
CA GLN A 89 -4.68 -8.45 7.53
C GLN A 89 -3.90 -7.67 6.46
N MET A 90 -4.61 -6.95 5.60
CA MET A 90 -3.97 -6.11 4.59
C MET A 90 -3.12 -5.02 5.24
N LEU A 91 -3.64 -4.33 6.26
CA LEU A 91 -2.89 -3.29 6.99
C LEU A 91 -1.65 -3.85 7.68
N GLU A 92 -1.76 -5.05 8.28
CA GLU A 92 -0.61 -5.72 8.89
C GLU A 92 0.48 -6.03 7.86
N ALA A 93 0.08 -6.48 6.67
CA ALA A 93 1.00 -6.74 5.59
C ALA A 93 1.70 -5.45 5.12
N ILE A 94 0.95 -4.34 5.03
CA ILE A 94 1.49 -3.03 4.68
C ILE A 94 2.58 -2.63 5.69
N ARG A 95 2.33 -2.78 6.98
CA ARG A 95 3.28 -2.42 8.03
C ARG A 95 4.57 -3.23 7.97
N LYS A 96 4.50 -4.46 7.48
CA LYS A 96 5.64 -5.39 7.43
C LYS A 96 6.52 -5.25 6.20
N VAL A 97 6.11 -4.48 5.19
CA VAL A 97 6.91 -4.31 3.99
C VAL A 97 8.24 -3.62 4.35
N GLY A 98 9.34 -4.29 4.03
CA GLY A 98 10.68 -3.75 4.28
C GLY A 98 11.17 -3.83 5.73
N VAL A 99 10.47 -4.56 6.55
CA VAL A 99 10.85 -4.77 7.96
C VAL A 99 11.56 -6.10 8.12
#